data_927cc3d18d4694f81dd3cf861494ffb7
#
_entry.id   927cc3d18d4694f81dd3cf861494ffb7
#
_cell.length_a   1.000
_cell.length_b   1.000
_cell.length_c   1.000
_cell.angle_alpha   90.00
_cell.angle_beta   90.00
_cell.angle_gamma   90.00
#
_symmetry.space_group_name_H-M   'P 1'
#
loop_
_entity.id
_entity.type
_entity.pdbx_description
1 polymer ?
#
loop_
_entity_poly.entity_id
_entity_poly.type
_entity_poly.pdbx_seq_one_letter_code
_entity_poly.pdbx_strand_id
1 'polypeptide(L)'
;IVVIHGGGPRIKRELDKSNIESKFIKGLRVTDGKIINIVENVLIDFNNDIVDSLKKKGTEAISINTKKNNIIEIIPESKELGFVGKPNKINNEIIKNILEKNMVPIISPLGLKDNQTYNINGDTAAGAIAKSLKARRLILMTNTEGVLDKDKKLVEEITSPEILQMIKNETITGGMIPKINTCLDAVNNGVTGVVIVDGRKPSSVL
;
A
#
# COMPACT_ATOMS: atom_id res chain seq x y z
N ILE A 1 -0.50 9.52 12.87
CA ILE A 1 0.17 8.77 11.79
C ILE A 1 -0.57 7.45 11.60
N VAL A 2 -0.77 7.05 10.34
CA VAL A 2 -1.30 5.74 9.94
C VAL A 2 -0.27 5.07 9.05
N VAL A 3 0.05 3.81 9.33
CA VAL A 3 1.05 3.06 8.55
C VAL A 3 0.38 1.93 7.78
N ILE A 4 0.57 1.90 6.48
CA ILE A 4 0.21 0.78 5.62
C ILE A 4 1.50 0.16 5.11
N HIS A 5 1.67 -1.15 5.29
CA HIS A 5 2.88 -1.83 4.83
C HIS A 5 2.63 -2.65 3.56
N GLY A 6 3.67 -2.91 2.81
CA GLY A 6 3.67 -3.93 1.76
C GLY A 6 4.15 -5.29 2.31
N GLY A 7 4.45 -6.23 1.42
CA GLY A 7 4.95 -7.56 1.83
C GLY A 7 5.61 -8.35 0.69
N GLY A 8 5.75 -7.74 -0.48
CA GLY A 8 6.19 -8.42 -1.70
C GLY A 8 7.40 -9.36 -1.53
N PRO A 9 8.52 -8.90 -0.94
CA PRO A 9 9.71 -9.76 -0.72
C PRO A 9 9.47 -10.92 0.25
N ARG A 10 8.68 -10.71 1.32
CA ARG A 10 8.34 -11.77 2.28
C ARG A 10 7.41 -12.79 1.65
N ILE A 11 6.39 -12.33 0.92
CA ILE A 11 5.46 -13.20 0.17
C ILE A 11 6.24 -14.04 -0.86
N LYS A 12 7.11 -13.41 -1.65
CA LYS A 12 7.94 -14.14 -2.63
C LYS A 12 8.72 -15.26 -1.96
N ARG A 13 9.42 -14.94 -0.86
CA ARG A 13 10.23 -15.93 -0.12
C ARG A 13 9.40 -17.12 0.37
N GLU A 14 8.17 -16.89 0.84
CA GLU A 14 7.32 -17.97 1.34
C GLU A 14 6.72 -18.81 0.21
N LEU A 15 6.40 -18.19 -0.92
CA LEU A 15 5.98 -18.90 -2.13
C LEU A 15 7.12 -19.75 -2.71
N ASP A 16 8.34 -19.22 -2.75
CA ASP A 16 9.54 -19.94 -3.20
C ASP A 16 9.80 -21.20 -2.33
N LYS A 17 9.64 -21.11 -0.99
CA LYS A 17 9.72 -22.28 -0.08
C LYS A 17 8.65 -23.34 -0.37
N SER A 18 7.51 -22.91 -0.86
CA SER A 18 6.39 -23.79 -1.22
C SER A 18 6.46 -24.26 -2.68
N ASN A 19 7.53 -23.96 -3.40
CA ASN A 19 7.71 -24.22 -4.84
C ASN A 19 6.57 -23.64 -5.70
N ILE A 20 6.05 -22.45 -5.31
CA ILE A 20 4.99 -21.75 -6.04
C ILE A 20 5.61 -20.55 -6.74
N GLU A 21 5.50 -20.50 -8.07
CA GLU A 21 5.96 -19.38 -8.86
C GLU A 21 5.00 -18.18 -8.76
N SER A 22 5.55 -16.98 -8.52
CA SER A 22 4.79 -15.73 -8.52
C SER A 22 4.56 -15.23 -9.95
N LYS A 23 3.30 -15.08 -10.34
CA LYS A 23 2.92 -14.45 -11.60
C LYS A 23 2.33 -13.07 -11.34
N PHE A 24 2.56 -12.14 -12.29
CA PHE A 24 2.07 -10.77 -12.20
C PHE A 24 1.37 -10.36 -13.49
N ILE A 25 0.25 -9.66 -13.35
CA ILE A 25 -0.46 -9.00 -14.44
C ILE A 25 -0.55 -7.52 -14.11
N LYS A 26 -0.01 -6.64 -14.96
CA LYS A 26 0.00 -5.19 -14.75
C LYS A 26 0.50 -4.77 -13.36
N GLY A 27 1.52 -5.46 -12.83
CA GLY A 27 2.10 -5.18 -11.51
C GLY A 27 1.32 -5.74 -10.32
N LEU A 28 0.18 -6.40 -10.52
CA LEU A 28 -0.59 -7.08 -9.49
C LEU A 28 -0.26 -8.57 -9.48
N ARG A 29 -0.06 -9.15 -8.28
CA ARG A 29 0.22 -10.57 -8.11
C ARG A 29 -1.03 -11.39 -8.37
N VAL A 30 -0.99 -12.30 -9.33
CA VAL A 30 -2.03 -13.32 -9.49
C VAL A 30 -2.08 -14.14 -8.21
N THR A 31 -3.25 -14.23 -7.61
CA THR A 31 -3.43 -14.77 -6.26
C THR A 31 -4.58 -15.78 -6.28
N ASP A 32 -4.26 -17.06 -6.47
CA ASP A 32 -5.25 -18.14 -6.40
C ASP A 32 -5.57 -18.54 -4.94
N GLY A 33 -6.41 -19.58 -4.75
CA GLY A 33 -6.85 -20.01 -3.43
C GLY A 33 -5.72 -20.57 -2.53
N LYS A 34 -4.62 -21.07 -3.10
CA LYS A 34 -3.44 -21.50 -2.33
C LYS A 34 -2.59 -20.29 -1.94
N ILE A 35 -2.39 -19.40 -2.90
CA ILE A 35 -1.56 -18.21 -2.73
C ILE A 35 -2.18 -17.23 -1.73
N ILE A 36 -3.52 -17.04 -1.71
CA ILE A 36 -4.14 -16.07 -0.78
C ILE A 36 -3.91 -16.46 0.68
N ASN A 37 -3.93 -17.75 1.03
CA ASN A 37 -3.67 -18.21 2.39
C ASN A 37 -2.23 -17.89 2.82
N ILE A 38 -1.27 -18.07 1.93
CA ILE A 38 0.14 -17.71 2.20
C ILE A 38 0.28 -16.20 2.33
N VAL A 39 -0.31 -15.44 1.41
CA VAL A 39 -0.28 -13.97 1.42
C VAL A 39 -0.88 -13.42 2.70
N GLU A 40 -2.05 -13.91 3.12
CA GLU A 40 -2.70 -13.47 4.35
C GLU A 40 -1.83 -13.71 5.57
N ASN A 41 -1.31 -14.93 5.76
CA ASN A 41 -0.46 -15.26 6.89
C ASN A 41 0.80 -14.39 6.91
N VAL A 42 1.52 -14.29 5.79
CA VAL A 42 2.75 -13.48 5.68
C VAL A 42 2.50 -12.01 6.00
N LEU A 43 1.39 -11.45 5.52
CA LEU A 43 1.08 -10.04 5.76
C LEU A 43 0.65 -9.80 7.21
N ILE A 44 -0.08 -10.72 7.83
CA ILE A 44 -0.45 -10.63 9.24
C ILE A 44 0.79 -10.76 10.14
N ASP A 45 1.67 -11.70 9.86
CA ASP A 45 2.92 -11.88 10.62
C ASP A 45 3.80 -10.64 10.50
N PHE A 46 3.95 -10.11 9.28
CA PHE A 46 4.71 -8.88 9.10
C PHE A 46 4.09 -7.67 9.79
N ASN A 47 2.78 -7.58 9.81
CA ASN A 47 2.05 -6.55 10.55
C ASN A 47 2.39 -6.61 12.04
N ASN A 48 2.34 -7.81 12.63
CA ASN A 48 2.68 -8.02 14.03
C ASN A 48 4.16 -7.68 14.33
N ASP A 49 5.09 -8.06 13.45
CA ASP A 49 6.53 -7.70 13.58
C ASP A 49 6.72 -6.17 13.65
N ILE A 50 5.98 -5.40 12.82
CA ILE A 50 6.06 -3.94 12.83
C ILE A 50 5.50 -3.38 14.15
N VAL A 51 4.34 -3.88 14.59
CA VAL A 51 3.72 -3.47 15.87
C VAL A 51 4.68 -3.72 17.03
N ASP A 52 5.26 -4.92 17.11
CA ASP A 52 6.18 -5.29 18.18
C ASP A 52 7.46 -4.45 18.14
N SER A 53 7.96 -4.14 16.95
CA SER A 53 9.14 -3.29 16.77
C SER A 53 8.89 -1.85 17.26
N LEU A 54 7.71 -1.31 17.01
CA LEU A 54 7.32 0.03 17.48
C LEU A 54 7.14 0.05 19.00
N LYS A 55 6.47 -0.95 19.56
CA LYS A 55 6.28 -1.08 21.03
C LYS A 55 7.61 -1.18 21.77
N LYS A 56 8.56 -1.96 21.25
CA LYS A 56 9.93 -2.04 21.82
C LYS A 56 10.65 -0.69 21.82
N LYS A 57 10.24 0.25 20.97
CA LYS A 57 10.77 1.63 20.90
C LYS A 57 9.91 2.65 21.66
N GLY A 58 8.94 2.19 22.44
CA GLY A 58 8.08 3.06 23.25
C GLY A 58 6.93 3.70 22.48
N THR A 59 6.61 3.23 21.27
CA THR A 59 5.48 3.74 20.49
C THR A 59 4.31 2.77 20.58
N GLU A 60 3.18 3.22 21.12
CA GLU A 60 1.97 2.43 21.14
C GLU A 60 1.45 2.22 19.72
N ALA A 61 1.32 0.97 19.31
CA ALA A 61 0.86 0.57 17.99
C ALA A 61 -0.12 -0.59 18.05
N ILE A 62 -1.02 -0.66 17.08
CA ILE A 62 -2.04 -1.71 17.00
C ILE A 62 -2.15 -2.27 15.59
N SER A 63 -2.28 -3.59 15.51
CA SER A 63 -2.47 -4.34 14.26
C SER A 63 -3.91 -4.20 13.74
N ILE A 64 -4.04 -3.89 12.46
CA ILE A 64 -5.29 -3.93 11.70
C ILE A 64 -5.10 -4.86 10.50
N ASN A 65 -5.91 -5.90 10.43
CA ASN A 65 -5.88 -6.90 9.36
C ASN A 65 -7.25 -7.60 9.24
N THR A 66 -7.39 -8.55 8.33
CA THR A 66 -8.65 -9.26 8.07
C THR A 66 -9.17 -10.08 9.27
N LYS A 67 -8.28 -10.53 10.16
CA LYS A 67 -8.63 -11.28 11.39
C LYS A 67 -8.85 -10.38 12.60
N LYS A 68 -8.33 -9.14 12.55
CA LYS A 68 -8.46 -8.15 13.64
C LYS A 68 -8.82 -6.79 13.06
N ASN A 69 -10.03 -6.32 13.38
CA ASN A 69 -10.46 -4.98 13.02
C ASN A 69 -10.42 -4.72 11.51
N ASN A 70 -10.95 -5.62 10.68
CA ASN A 70 -10.98 -5.37 9.24
C ASN A 70 -11.65 -4.04 8.93
N ILE A 71 -10.97 -3.20 8.16
CA ILE A 71 -11.44 -1.87 7.77
C ILE A 71 -11.67 -1.72 6.28
N ILE A 72 -11.25 -2.68 5.45
CA ILE A 72 -11.30 -2.58 4.01
C ILE A 72 -12.30 -3.59 3.46
N GLU A 73 -13.44 -3.10 2.97
CA GLU A 73 -14.30 -3.85 2.07
C GLU A 73 -13.79 -3.70 0.64
N ILE A 74 -13.78 -4.79 -0.12
CA ILE A 74 -13.23 -4.81 -1.47
C ILE A 74 -14.28 -5.15 -2.53
N ILE A 75 -13.96 -4.80 -3.77
CA ILE A 75 -14.51 -5.45 -4.96
C ILE A 75 -13.38 -6.21 -5.66
N PRO A 76 -13.64 -7.42 -6.20
CA PRO A 76 -12.63 -8.17 -6.95
C PRO A 76 -12.11 -7.38 -8.15
N GLU A 77 -10.79 -7.44 -8.38
CA GLU A 77 -10.15 -6.68 -9.47
C GLU A 77 -10.48 -7.28 -10.83
N SER A 78 -10.22 -8.57 -11.02
CA SER A 78 -10.64 -9.35 -12.20
C SER A 78 -10.58 -10.84 -11.92
N LYS A 79 -11.25 -11.65 -12.74
CA LYS A 79 -11.22 -13.11 -12.63
C LYS A 79 -9.81 -13.69 -12.82
N GLU A 80 -9.02 -13.11 -13.73
CA GLU A 80 -7.66 -13.56 -14.04
C GLU A 80 -6.68 -13.37 -12.88
N LEU A 81 -6.93 -12.40 -12.02
CA LEU A 81 -6.11 -12.12 -10.84
C LEU A 81 -6.50 -12.97 -9.63
N GLY A 82 -7.66 -13.64 -9.64
CA GLY A 82 -8.16 -14.44 -8.52
C GLY A 82 -8.53 -13.59 -7.32
N PHE A 83 -7.97 -13.91 -6.15
CA PHE A 83 -8.23 -13.20 -4.90
C PHE A 83 -7.42 -11.90 -4.77
N VAL A 84 -7.49 -11.05 -5.77
CA VAL A 84 -7.01 -9.67 -5.74
C VAL A 84 -8.20 -8.73 -5.76
N GLY A 85 -8.18 -7.76 -4.84
CA GLY A 85 -9.25 -6.79 -4.70
C GLY A 85 -8.74 -5.36 -4.73
N LYS A 86 -9.66 -4.45 -5.06
CA LYS A 86 -9.48 -3.01 -4.86
C LYS A 86 -10.42 -2.52 -3.76
N PRO A 87 -9.96 -1.57 -2.94
CA PRO A 87 -10.79 -0.99 -1.88
C PRO A 87 -12.07 -0.37 -2.46
N ASN A 88 -13.19 -0.70 -1.85
CA ASN A 88 -14.52 -0.14 -2.17
C ASN A 88 -15.00 0.78 -1.05
N LYS A 89 -14.88 0.32 0.21
CA LYS A 89 -15.28 1.07 1.38
C LYS A 89 -14.23 0.92 2.48
N ILE A 90 -13.95 2.01 3.19
CA ILE A 90 -13.03 2.04 4.33
C ILE A 90 -13.82 2.39 5.60
N ASN A 91 -13.67 1.59 6.64
CA ASN A 91 -14.22 1.90 7.96
C ASN A 91 -13.26 2.85 8.71
N ASN A 92 -13.50 4.14 8.57
CA ASN A 92 -12.67 5.18 9.18
C ASN A 92 -12.83 5.29 10.68
N GLU A 93 -13.96 4.87 11.25
CA GLU A 93 -14.22 5.00 12.68
C GLU A 93 -13.21 4.23 13.51
N ILE A 94 -12.87 3.01 13.06
CA ILE A 94 -11.86 2.20 13.73
C ILE A 94 -10.50 2.92 13.74
N ILE A 95 -10.11 3.51 12.61
CA ILE A 95 -8.83 4.24 12.51
C ILE A 95 -8.85 5.47 13.43
N LYS A 96 -9.92 6.26 13.40
CA LYS A 96 -10.07 7.46 14.22
C LYS A 96 -10.01 7.14 15.69
N ASN A 97 -10.76 6.12 16.14
CA ASN A 97 -10.77 5.70 17.54
C ASN A 97 -9.38 5.25 18.05
N ILE A 98 -8.56 4.67 17.16
CA ILE A 98 -7.18 4.29 17.49
C ILE A 98 -6.30 5.54 17.61
N LEU A 99 -6.43 6.48 16.68
CA LEU A 99 -5.65 7.72 16.68
C LEU A 99 -5.98 8.61 17.89
N GLU A 100 -7.26 8.67 18.31
CA GLU A 100 -7.71 9.41 19.51
C GLU A 100 -7.08 8.86 20.80
N LYS A 101 -6.73 7.59 20.81
CA LYS A 101 -5.99 6.95 21.90
C LYS A 101 -4.47 7.12 21.80
N ASN A 102 -3.99 8.00 20.91
CA ASN A 102 -2.57 8.21 20.61
C ASN A 102 -1.81 6.94 20.19
N MET A 103 -2.50 5.96 19.61
CA MET A 103 -1.88 4.76 19.07
C MET A 103 -1.67 4.87 17.56
N VAL A 104 -0.67 4.18 17.05
CA VAL A 104 -0.38 4.09 15.61
C VAL A 104 -1.05 2.85 15.01
N PRO A 105 -2.06 2.99 14.15
CA PRO A 105 -2.63 1.86 13.43
C PRO A 105 -1.65 1.36 12.34
N ILE A 106 -1.32 0.08 12.38
CA ILE A 106 -0.53 -0.62 11.38
C ILE A 106 -1.45 -1.50 10.56
N ILE A 107 -1.59 -1.21 9.28
CA ILE A 107 -2.63 -1.78 8.43
C ILE A 107 -2.01 -2.70 7.38
N SER A 108 -2.46 -3.96 7.35
CA SER A 108 -2.13 -4.91 6.28
C SER A 108 -2.94 -4.56 5.02
N PRO A 109 -2.36 -4.66 3.81
CA PRO A 109 -3.07 -4.44 2.55
C PRO A 109 -3.91 -5.67 2.17
N LEU A 110 -4.86 -5.98 3.04
CA LEU A 110 -5.84 -7.06 2.92
C LEU A 110 -7.23 -6.49 3.11
N GLY A 111 -8.20 -7.07 2.44
CA GLY A 111 -9.60 -6.69 2.62
C GLY A 111 -10.53 -7.89 2.54
N LEU A 112 -11.77 -7.69 2.92
CA LEU A 112 -12.80 -8.72 2.92
C LEU A 112 -13.92 -8.43 1.92
N LYS A 113 -14.42 -9.48 1.32
CA LYS A 113 -15.72 -9.55 0.66
C LYS A 113 -16.34 -10.90 1.00
N ASP A 114 -17.58 -10.89 1.49
CA ASP A 114 -18.33 -12.11 1.84
C ASP A 114 -17.51 -13.09 2.71
N ASN A 115 -16.82 -12.58 3.73
CA ASN A 115 -15.90 -13.29 4.61
C ASN A 115 -14.67 -13.92 3.90
N GLN A 116 -14.46 -13.64 2.63
CA GLN A 116 -13.28 -14.08 1.89
C GLN A 116 -12.20 -12.99 1.89
N THR A 117 -10.97 -13.36 2.22
CA THR A 117 -9.82 -12.46 2.16
C THR A 117 -9.36 -12.23 0.73
N TYR A 118 -8.98 -11.00 0.44
CA TYR A 118 -8.36 -10.57 -0.81
C TYR A 118 -7.09 -9.80 -0.57
N ASN A 119 -6.10 -10.06 -1.42
CA ASN A 119 -4.85 -9.31 -1.47
C ASN A 119 -5.08 -7.96 -2.15
N ILE A 120 -4.54 -6.89 -1.58
CA ILE A 120 -4.62 -5.54 -2.14
C ILE A 120 -3.19 -5.05 -2.41
N ASN A 121 -2.99 -4.32 -3.49
CA ASN A 121 -1.72 -3.62 -3.69
C ASN A 121 -1.52 -2.58 -2.57
N GLY A 122 -0.32 -2.55 -1.97
CA GLY A 122 -0.03 -1.69 -0.81
C GLY A 122 -0.22 -0.21 -1.10
N ASP A 123 0.22 0.28 -2.26
CA ASP A 123 0.03 1.68 -2.66
C ASP A 123 -1.46 2.00 -2.85
N THR A 124 -2.21 1.07 -3.48
CA THR A 124 -3.66 1.21 -3.67
C THR A 124 -4.40 1.26 -2.33
N ALA A 125 -4.03 0.40 -1.38
CA ALA A 125 -4.61 0.42 -0.04
C ALA A 125 -4.29 1.74 0.68
N ALA A 126 -3.03 2.21 0.61
CA ALA A 126 -2.61 3.46 1.22
C ALA A 126 -3.33 4.67 0.62
N GLY A 127 -3.47 4.73 -0.70
CA GLY A 127 -4.22 5.79 -1.39
C GLY A 127 -5.69 5.82 -0.99
N ALA A 128 -6.35 4.66 -0.93
CA ALA A 128 -7.76 4.55 -0.54
C ALA A 128 -7.99 5.01 0.92
N ILE A 129 -7.12 4.61 1.84
CA ILE A 129 -7.18 5.02 3.25
C ILE A 129 -6.91 6.51 3.38
N ALA A 130 -5.90 7.04 2.68
CA ALA A 130 -5.58 8.47 2.72
C ALA A 130 -6.73 9.34 2.21
N LYS A 131 -7.37 8.95 1.10
CA LYS A 131 -8.58 9.63 0.57
C LYS A 131 -9.73 9.60 1.58
N SER A 132 -10.01 8.42 2.11
CA SER A 132 -11.11 8.19 3.03
C SER A 132 -10.97 9.01 4.33
N LEU A 133 -9.75 9.21 4.79
CA LEU A 133 -9.42 10.04 5.97
C LEU A 133 -9.27 11.52 5.62
N LYS A 134 -9.30 11.92 4.34
CA LYS A 134 -8.91 13.26 3.87
C LYS A 134 -7.54 13.67 4.44
N ALA A 135 -6.57 12.77 4.31
CA ALA A 135 -5.27 12.95 4.92
C ALA A 135 -4.58 14.22 4.39
N ARG A 136 -3.91 14.95 5.30
CA ARG A 136 -3.09 16.09 4.90
C ARG A 136 -1.95 15.67 3.95
N ARG A 137 -1.37 14.48 4.17
CA ARG A 137 -0.24 13.98 3.38
C ARG A 137 -0.28 12.46 3.25
N LEU A 138 -0.04 11.98 2.03
CA LEU A 138 0.27 10.57 1.75
C LEU A 138 1.75 10.45 1.42
N ILE A 139 2.48 9.59 2.11
CA ILE A 139 3.88 9.31 1.85
C ILE A 139 3.99 7.88 1.31
N LEU A 140 4.44 7.72 0.08
CA LEU A 140 4.72 6.43 -0.54
C LEU A 140 6.22 6.15 -0.49
N MET A 141 6.61 5.14 0.28
CA MET A 141 8.01 4.70 0.35
C MET A 141 8.30 3.68 -0.75
N THR A 142 9.38 3.88 -1.47
CA THR A 142 9.80 3.03 -2.59
C THR A 142 11.29 2.69 -2.50
N ASN A 143 11.78 1.93 -3.46
CA ASN A 143 13.21 1.61 -3.62
C ASN A 143 13.90 2.48 -4.69
N THR A 144 13.27 3.57 -5.08
CA THR A 144 13.82 4.59 -5.98
C THR A 144 13.82 5.94 -5.28
N GLU A 145 14.62 6.88 -5.74
CA GLU A 145 14.74 8.21 -5.11
C GLU A 145 13.44 9.02 -5.17
N GLY A 146 12.59 8.75 -6.14
CA GLY A 146 11.32 9.43 -6.41
C GLY A 146 11.00 9.40 -7.89
N VAL A 147 10.32 10.43 -8.38
CA VAL A 147 10.11 10.65 -9.80
C VAL A 147 11.38 11.25 -10.42
N LEU A 148 11.87 10.65 -11.49
CA LEU A 148 13.07 11.12 -12.19
C LEU A 148 12.68 11.72 -13.54
N ASP A 149 13.40 12.76 -13.95
CA ASP A 149 13.29 13.34 -15.28
C ASP A 149 14.03 12.49 -16.35
N LYS A 150 14.12 13.02 -17.58
CA LYS A 150 14.80 12.37 -18.71
C LYS A 150 16.30 12.23 -18.48
N ASP A 151 16.88 13.12 -17.70
CA ASP A 151 18.32 13.13 -17.34
C ASP A 151 18.59 12.31 -16.06
N LYS A 152 17.58 11.56 -15.55
CA LYS A 152 17.62 10.77 -14.32
C LYS A 152 17.85 11.63 -13.06
N LYS A 153 17.52 12.90 -13.09
CA LYS A 153 17.54 13.77 -11.92
C LYS A 153 16.22 13.69 -11.17
N LEU A 154 16.29 13.78 -9.85
CA LEU A 154 15.11 13.81 -9.00
C LEU A 154 14.26 15.05 -9.28
N VAL A 155 12.98 14.86 -9.52
CA VAL A 155 11.99 15.93 -9.59
C VAL A 155 11.43 16.14 -8.20
N GLU A 156 11.80 17.25 -7.55
CA GLU A 156 11.42 17.54 -6.16
C GLU A 156 9.95 17.90 -6.01
N GLU A 157 9.42 18.70 -6.95
CA GLU A 157 8.02 19.11 -7.00
C GLU A 157 7.49 18.97 -8.42
N ILE A 158 6.26 18.47 -8.54
CA ILE A 158 5.63 18.26 -9.84
C ILE A 158 4.11 18.36 -9.73
N THR A 159 3.49 18.97 -10.69
CA THR A 159 2.04 19.10 -10.78
C THR A 159 1.40 17.92 -11.52
N SER A 160 0.08 17.71 -11.33
CA SER A 160 -0.64 16.66 -12.04
C SER A 160 -0.58 16.77 -13.56
N PRO A 161 -0.69 17.96 -14.20
CA PRO A 161 -0.50 18.09 -15.64
C PRO A 161 0.90 17.69 -16.13
N GLU A 162 1.94 18.10 -15.41
CA GLU A 162 3.33 17.75 -15.74
C GLU A 162 3.57 16.24 -15.66
N ILE A 163 3.07 15.59 -14.60
CA ILE A 163 3.11 14.13 -14.46
C ILE A 163 2.45 13.43 -15.67
N LEU A 164 1.26 13.86 -16.06
CA LEU A 164 0.55 13.29 -17.21
C LEU A 164 1.35 13.46 -18.51
N GLN A 165 2.03 14.60 -18.68
CA GLN A 165 2.92 14.83 -19.79
C GLN A 165 4.16 13.92 -19.76
N MET A 166 4.73 13.66 -18.56
CA MET A 166 5.87 12.74 -18.38
C MET A 166 5.48 11.28 -18.66
N ILE A 167 4.26 10.89 -18.38
CA ILE A 167 3.74 9.56 -18.78
C ILE A 167 3.58 9.51 -20.30
N LYS A 168 2.98 10.52 -20.90
CA LYS A 168 2.73 10.57 -22.34
C LYS A 168 4.00 10.55 -23.19
N ASN A 169 5.07 11.19 -22.71
CA ASN A 169 6.37 11.21 -23.38
C ASN A 169 7.34 10.11 -22.92
N GLU A 170 6.81 9.09 -22.21
CA GLU A 170 7.52 7.90 -21.75
C GLU A 170 8.70 8.17 -20.79
N THR A 171 8.74 9.34 -20.15
CA THR A 171 9.72 9.63 -19.09
C THR A 171 9.39 8.80 -17.84
N ILE A 172 8.12 8.66 -17.53
CA ILE A 172 7.62 7.77 -16.46
C ILE A 172 7.09 6.50 -17.10
N THR A 173 7.66 5.34 -16.71
CA THR A 173 7.33 4.04 -17.30
C THR A 173 7.21 2.94 -16.25
N GLY A 174 6.78 1.76 -16.67
CA GLY A 174 6.81 0.52 -15.88
C GLY A 174 6.08 0.61 -14.55
N GLY A 175 6.71 0.12 -13.49
CA GLY A 175 6.14 0.03 -12.15
C GLY A 175 5.88 1.39 -11.46
N MET A 176 6.43 2.50 -11.98
CA MET A 176 6.14 3.84 -11.47
C MET A 176 4.75 4.33 -11.86
N ILE A 177 4.22 3.92 -13.02
CA ILE A 177 2.90 4.35 -13.51
C ILE A 177 1.76 4.02 -12.52
N PRO A 178 1.60 2.78 -12.00
CA PRO A 178 0.57 2.47 -11.01
C PRO A 178 0.71 3.31 -9.73
N LYS A 179 1.93 3.56 -9.28
CA LYS A 179 2.21 4.40 -8.10
C LYS A 179 1.78 5.85 -8.34
N ILE A 180 2.14 6.41 -9.47
CA ILE A 180 1.73 7.76 -9.88
C ILE A 180 0.20 7.87 -10.00
N ASN A 181 -0.45 6.87 -10.59
CA ASN A 181 -1.92 6.86 -10.67
C ASN A 181 -2.56 6.88 -9.28
N THR A 182 -1.99 6.18 -8.29
CA THR A 182 -2.42 6.26 -6.89
C THR A 182 -2.22 7.67 -6.33
N CYS A 183 -1.10 8.33 -6.63
CA CYS A 183 -0.84 9.71 -6.20
C CYS A 183 -1.86 10.69 -6.77
N LEU A 184 -2.09 10.63 -8.09
CA LEU A 184 -3.05 11.49 -8.78
C LEU A 184 -4.47 11.29 -8.27
N ASP A 185 -4.88 10.03 -8.09
CA ASP A 185 -6.19 9.70 -7.53
C ASP A 185 -6.34 10.22 -6.09
N ALA A 186 -5.31 10.12 -5.26
CA ALA A 186 -5.33 10.64 -3.89
C ALA A 186 -5.50 12.18 -3.86
N VAL A 187 -4.70 12.91 -4.65
CA VAL A 187 -4.78 14.38 -4.73
C VAL A 187 -6.13 14.82 -5.26
N ASN A 188 -6.61 14.21 -6.35
CA ASN A 188 -7.90 14.56 -6.96
C ASN A 188 -9.10 14.28 -6.02
N ASN A 189 -8.91 13.46 -5.00
CA ASN A 189 -9.95 13.10 -4.02
C ASN A 189 -9.68 13.70 -2.62
N GLY A 190 -8.91 14.78 -2.53
CA GLY A 190 -8.84 15.64 -1.34
C GLY A 190 -7.68 15.38 -0.38
N VAL A 191 -6.69 14.58 -0.77
CA VAL A 191 -5.39 14.52 -0.07
C VAL A 191 -4.59 15.77 -0.48
N THR A 192 -4.14 16.57 0.50
CA THR A 192 -3.51 17.87 0.21
C THR A 192 -2.17 17.75 -0.52
N GLY A 193 -1.39 16.70 -0.21
CA GLY A 193 -0.11 16.46 -0.88
C GLY A 193 0.28 14.99 -0.84
N VAL A 194 0.99 14.55 -1.86
CA VAL A 194 1.56 13.20 -1.93
C VAL A 194 3.06 13.31 -2.16
N VAL A 195 3.83 12.50 -1.44
CA VAL A 195 5.28 12.47 -1.53
C VAL A 195 5.73 11.03 -1.81
N ILE A 196 6.65 10.86 -2.75
CA ILE A 196 7.34 9.59 -3.02
C ILE A 196 8.76 9.72 -2.50
N VAL A 197 9.17 8.83 -1.61
CA VAL A 197 10.50 8.87 -0.98
C VAL A 197 11.22 7.53 -1.08
N ASP A 198 12.54 7.57 -1.08
CA ASP A 198 13.36 6.36 -0.98
C ASP A 198 13.36 5.82 0.45
N GLY A 199 12.62 4.75 0.67
CA GLY A 199 12.52 4.10 1.98
C GLY A 199 13.81 3.44 2.48
N ARG A 200 14.86 3.39 1.66
CA ARG A 200 16.19 2.86 2.06
C ARG A 200 17.07 3.94 2.68
N LYS A 201 16.77 5.21 2.42
CA LYS A 201 17.54 6.35 2.99
C LYS A 201 17.05 6.61 4.42
N PRO A 202 17.92 6.63 5.43
CA PRO A 202 17.56 7.04 6.78
C PRO A 202 16.94 8.45 6.76
N SER A 203 15.92 8.65 7.59
CA SER A 203 15.25 9.96 7.76
C SER A 203 14.58 10.53 6.50
N SER A 204 14.34 9.74 5.46
CA SER A 204 13.68 10.20 4.23
C SER A 204 12.23 10.68 4.43
N VAL A 205 11.65 10.43 5.61
CA VAL A 205 10.30 10.87 5.99
C VAL A 205 10.28 12.10 6.91
N LEU A 206 11.44 12.62 7.29
CA LEU A 206 11.63 13.82 8.10
C LEU A 206 11.82 15.03 7.21
#